data_120a5a362b73d54de29b68f35da9a539
#
_entry.id   120a5a362b73d54de29b68f35da9a539
#
_cell.length_a   1.000
_cell.length_b   1.000
_cell.length_c   1.000
_cell.angle_alpha   90.00
_cell.angle_beta   90.00
_cell.angle_gamma   90.00
#
_symmetry.space_group_name_H-M   'P 1'
#
loop_
_entity.id
_entity.type
_entity.pdbx_description
1 polymer ?
#
loop_
_entity_poly.entity_id
_entity_poly.type
_entity_poly.pdbx_seq_one_letter_code
_entity_poly.pdbx_strand_id
1 'polypeptide(L)'
;MRVFLLFQTALSGSQSLETNGENKMKEQLEKLFNHNSLSFTETQDAFSEIFEGKVDPVVLGSFLTALKMNGYSADEIGGAATAMIGAAEPFTRDNSVDVGEIVGTGGDKLKTINISTISGIICATLGLHVAKHGNTAVSSKTGASDVLTQLGYNVRTSKEDTRKALEDEGFAFFFAQVYHKGMRFAAPVRKALATSTIFNILGPLTNPAHVNYELLG
;
A
#
# COMPACT_ATOMS: atom_id res chain seq x y z
N MET A 1 -7.09 27.73 46.88
CA MET A 1 -7.48 26.32 46.66
C MET A 1 -8.98 26.25 46.25
N ARG A 2 -9.44 27.06 45.31
CA ARG A 2 -10.84 27.08 44.83
C ARG A 2 -11.01 27.39 43.33
N VAL A 3 -9.94 27.36 42.55
CA VAL A 3 -9.99 27.60 41.09
C VAL A 3 -9.84 26.31 40.26
N PHE A 4 -9.47 25.19 40.91
CA PHE A 4 -9.23 23.90 40.22
C PHE A 4 -10.48 23.01 40.08
N LEU A 5 -11.61 23.37 40.71
CA LEU A 5 -12.82 22.54 40.72
C LEU A 5 -13.89 22.93 39.67
N LEU A 6 -13.72 24.03 38.94
CA LEU A 6 -14.68 24.51 37.96
C LEU A 6 -14.36 24.12 36.51
N PHE A 7 -13.21 23.49 36.27
CA PHE A 7 -12.84 22.98 34.93
C PHE A 7 -13.24 21.53 34.68
N GLN A 8 -13.65 20.78 35.70
CA GLN A 8 -14.02 19.35 35.54
C GLN A 8 -15.49 19.09 35.21
N THR A 9 -16.38 20.07 35.31
CA THR A 9 -17.83 19.86 35.09
C THR A 9 -18.38 20.35 33.76
N ALA A 10 -17.53 20.93 32.91
CA ALA A 10 -17.96 21.40 31.57
C ALA A 10 -17.60 20.44 30.40
N LEU A 11 -16.95 19.30 30.67
CA LEU A 11 -16.50 18.36 29.63
C LEU A 11 -17.23 17.01 29.62
N SER A 12 -18.36 16.87 30.34
CA SER A 12 -19.06 15.58 30.45
C SER A 12 -20.40 15.54 29.67
N GLY A 13 -20.44 16.10 28.48
CA GLY A 13 -21.70 16.07 27.75
C GLY A 13 -21.57 16.29 26.26
N SER A 14 -20.78 15.49 25.54
CA SER A 14 -20.93 15.19 24.10
C SER A 14 -19.69 14.50 23.49
N GLN A 15 -19.26 13.39 24.04
CA GLN A 15 -18.14 12.60 23.48
C GLN A 15 -18.37 11.12 23.73
N SER A 16 -19.09 10.44 22.90
CA SER A 16 -19.22 8.99 23.06
C SER A 16 -19.26 8.12 21.80
N LEU A 17 -18.90 8.65 20.63
CA LEU A 17 -18.84 7.84 19.39
C LEU A 17 -17.64 8.09 18.46
N GLU A 18 -16.84 9.13 18.66
CA GLU A 18 -15.63 9.39 17.84
C GLU A 18 -14.30 8.98 18.51
N THR A 19 -14.31 8.55 19.75
CA THR A 19 -13.09 8.45 20.59
C THR A 19 -12.33 7.14 20.52
N ASN A 20 -12.87 6.07 19.92
CA ASN A 20 -12.19 4.76 19.96
C ASN A 20 -11.02 4.63 18.96
N GLY A 21 -11.14 5.14 17.73
CA GLY A 21 -10.09 5.06 16.71
C GLY A 21 -8.92 6.00 17.00
N GLU A 22 -9.20 7.29 17.30
CA GLU A 22 -8.15 8.26 17.63
C GLU A 22 -7.33 7.86 18.86
N ASN A 23 -7.96 7.24 19.85
CA ASN A 23 -7.27 6.76 21.05
C ASN A 23 -6.34 5.59 20.74
N LYS A 24 -6.78 4.68 19.86
CA LYS A 24 -6.04 3.48 19.46
C LYS A 24 -4.78 3.83 18.67
N MET A 25 -4.87 4.74 17.69
CA MET A 25 -3.72 5.22 16.93
C MET A 25 -2.68 5.93 17.83
N LYS A 26 -3.13 6.68 18.84
CA LYS A 26 -2.24 7.32 19.83
C LYS A 26 -1.49 6.31 20.68
N GLU A 27 -2.16 5.25 21.14
CA GLU A 27 -1.53 4.17 21.89
C GLU A 27 -0.46 3.44 21.07
N GLN A 28 -0.76 3.19 19.79
CA GLN A 28 0.19 2.57 18.86
C GLN A 28 1.40 3.49 18.60
N LEU A 29 1.17 4.79 18.47
CA LEU A 29 2.24 5.77 18.29
C LEU A 29 3.13 5.87 19.54
N GLU A 30 2.55 5.85 20.75
CA GLU A 30 3.31 5.81 22.01
C GLU A 30 4.18 4.55 22.13
N LYS A 31 3.68 3.38 21.70
CA LYS A 31 4.50 2.16 21.62
C LYS A 31 5.73 2.37 20.74
N LEU A 32 5.54 2.93 19.55
CA LEU A 32 6.62 3.18 18.61
C LEU A 32 7.63 4.21 19.15
N PHE A 33 7.18 5.25 19.83
CA PHE A 33 8.05 6.24 20.48
C PHE A 33 8.91 5.64 21.62
N ASN A 34 8.41 4.59 22.25
CA ASN A 34 9.15 3.81 23.24
C ASN A 34 9.96 2.66 22.61
N HIS A 35 10.21 2.69 21.30
CA HIS A 35 10.96 1.69 20.53
C HIS A 35 10.38 0.26 20.62
N ASN A 36 9.09 0.13 20.88
CA ASN A 36 8.39 -1.15 20.86
C ASN A 36 7.74 -1.34 19.48
N SER A 37 7.88 -2.53 18.91
CA SER A 37 7.18 -2.90 17.66
C SER A 37 5.69 -3.11 17.92
N LEU A 38 4.91 -2.88 16.89
CA LEU A 38 3.49 -3.22 16.87
C LEU A 38 3.31 -4.70 16.51
N SER A 39 2.28 -5.32 17.07
CA SER A 39 1.82 -6.63 16.62
C SER A 39 1.19 -6.54 15.22
N PHE A 40 1.01 -7.69 14.59
CA PHE A 40 0.30 -7.82 13.32
C PHE A 40 -1.08 -7.14 13.35
N THR A 41 -1.89 -7.45 14.39
CA THR A 41 -3.26 -6.91 14.51
C THR A 41 -3.25 -5.39 14.74
N GLU A 42 -2.36 -4.89 15.62
CA GLU A 42 -2.27 -3.45 15.86
C GLU A 42 -1.89 -2.69 14.59
N THR A 43 -0.97 -3.25 13.80
CA THR A 43 -0.56 -2.65 12.54
C THR A 43 -1.67 -2.74 11.50
N GLN A 44 -2.35 -3.87 11.39
CA GLN A 44 -3.49 -4.04 10.48
C GLN A 44 -4.59 -3.02 10.78
N ASP A 45 -4.94 -2.82 12.05
CA ASP A 45 -5.95 -1.87 12.47
C ASP A 45 -5.54 -0.43 12.12
N ALA A 46 -4.30 -0.03 12.45
CA ALA A 46 -3.76 1.29 12.13
C ALA A 46 -3.80 1.59 10.62
N PHE A 47 -3.36 0.64 9.80
CA PHE A 47 -3.36 0.82 8.35
C PHE A 47 -4.77 0.81 7.76
N SER A 48 -5.71 0.06 8.34
CA SER A 48 -7.12 0.12 7.93
C SER A 48 -7.69 1.53 8.14
N GLU A 49 -7.46 2.15 9.29
CA GLU A 49 -7.87 3.54 9.56
C GLU A 49 -7.21 4.55 8.60
N ILE A 50 -5.93 4.32 8.25
CA ILE A 50 -5.23 5.16 7.26
C ILE A 50 -5.90 5.06 5.88
N PHE A 51 -6.22 3.84 5.40
CA PHE A 51 -6.86 3.64 4.10
C PHE A 51 -8.32 4.10 4.06
N GLU A 52 -8.98 4.22 5.20
CA GLU A 52 -10.30 4.81 5.36
C GLU A 52 -10.26 6.36 5.46
N GLY A 53 -9.07 6.94 5.61
CA GLY A 53 -8.89 8.39 5.72
C GLY A 53 -9.27 8.97 7.10
N LYS A 54 -9.24 8.13 8.14
CA LYS A 54 -9.60 8.50 9.51
C LYS A 54 -8.45 9.09 10.32
N VAL A 55 -7.22 9.05 9.78
CA VAL A 55 -6.01 9.47 10.50
C VAL A 55 -5.61 10.88 10.08
N ASP A 56 -5.40 11.75 11.05
CA ASP A 56 -4.88 13.10 10.81
C ASP A 56 -3.51 13.05 10.11
N PRO A 57 -3.23 13.91 9.12
CA PRO A 57 -1.98 13.91 8.38
C PRO A 57 -0.71 14.08 9.24
N VAL A 58 -0.78 14.84 10.34
CA VAL A 58 0.37 15.05 11.25
C VAL A 58 0.63 13.76 12.04
N VAL A 59 -0.44 13.12 12.52
CA VAL A 59 -0.36 11.82 13.22
C VAL A 59 0.17 10.75 12.28
N LEU A 60 -0.32 10.68 11.03
CA LEU A 60 0.18 9.75 10.03
C LEU A 60 1.67 9.98 9.72
N GLY A 61 2.09 11.24 9.59
CA GLY A 61 3.50 11.58 9.37
C GLY A 61 4.39 11.09 10.52
N SER A 62 3.95 11.32 11.76
CA SER A 62 4.64 10.85 12.96
C SER A 62 4.71 9.33 13.02
N PHE A 63 3.60 8.65 12.74
CA PHE A 63 3.50 7.19 12.72
C PHE A 63 4.45 6.55 11.70
N LEU A 64 4.43 7.03 10.46
CA LEU A 64 5.32 6.53 9.39
C LEU A 64 6.80 6.79 9.71
N THR A 65 7.09 7.90 10.36
CA THR A 65 8.45 8.26 10.78
C THR A 65 8.93 7.35 11.91
N ALA A 66 8.10 7.14 12.93
CA ALA A 66 8.43 6.28 14.06
C ALA A 66 8.65 4.82 13.62
N LEU A 67 7.76 4.27 12.78
CA LEU A 67 7.95 2.95 12.17
C LEU A 67 9.29 2.84 11.42
N LYS A 68 9.62 3.85 10.63
CA LYS A 68 10.87 3.87 9.87
C LYS A 68 12.09 3.92 10.77
N MET A 69 12.07 4.72 11.84
CA MET A 69 13.19 4.88 12.77
C MET A 69 13.45 3.61 13.58
N ASN A 70 12.41 2.87 13.92
CA ASN A 70 12.53 1.62 14.67
C ASN A 70 12.97 0.44 13.79
N GLY A 71 12.83 0.58 12.45
CA GLY A 71 12.90 -0.56 11.53
C GLY A 71 11.57 -1.33 11.55
N TYR A 72 11.27 -2.01 10.46
CA TYR A 72 10.00 -2.73 10.31
C TYR A 72 10.13 -4.18 10.75
N SER A 73 9.28 -4.64 11.65
CA SER A 73 9.16 -6.07 11.97
C SER A 73 8.35 -6.82 10.90
N ALA A 74 8.45 -8.14 10.89
CA ALA A 74 7.65 -8.97 9.98
C ALA A 74 6.14 -8.81 10.25
N ASP A 75 5.74 -8.69 11.52
CA ASP A 75 4.35 -8.47 11.93
C ASP A 75 3.83 -7.12 11.43
N GLU A 76 4.64 -6.07 11.50
CA GLU A 76 4.28 -4.74 10.99
C GLU A 76 4.13 -4.73 9.47
N ILE A 77 5.04 -5.40 8.74
CA ILE A 77 4.92 -5.53 7.29
C ILE A 77 3.68 -6.34 6.92
N GLY A 78 3.47 -7.48 7.58
CA GLY A 78 2.35 -8.38 7.32
C GLY A 78 0.99 -7.73 7.63
N GLY A 79 0.87 -7.06 8.77
CA GLY A 79 -0.34 -6.34 9.16
C GLY A 79 -0.69 -5.21 8.16
N ALA A 80 0.31 -4.41 7.80
CA ALA A 80 0.13 -3.33 6.82
C ALA A 80 -0.24 -3.85 5.42
N ALA A 81 0.39 -4.93 4.94
CA ALA A 81 0.07 -5.56 3.67
C ALA A 81 -1.35 -6.13 3.67
N THR A 82 -1.76 -6.80 4.74
CA THR A 82 -3.10 -7.35 4.89
C THR A 82 -4.17 -6.26 4.87
N ALA A 83 -3.95 -5.15 5.58
CA ALA A 83 -4.85 -4.00 5.55
C ALA A 83 -4.94 -3.39 4.13
N MET A 84 -3.81 -3.28 3.44
CA MET A 84 -3.75 -2.71 2.09
C MET A 84 -4.50 -3.57 1.06
N ILE A 85 -4.37 -4.88 1.13
CA ILE A 85 -5.14 -5.82 0.29
C ILE A 85 -6.63 -5.77 0.65
N GLY A 86 -6.96 -5.76 1.94
CA GLY A 86 -8.35 -5.69 2.40
C GLY A 86 -9.07 -4.40 1.95
N ALA A 87 -8.35 -3.30 1.83
CA ALA A 87 -8.85 -2.02 1.33
C ALA A 87 -8.76 -1.86 -0.20
N ALA A 88 -8.19 -2.84 -0.90
CA ALA A 88 -8.08 -2.79 -2.35
C ALA A 88 -9.43 -3.03 -3.03
N GLU A 89 -9.58 -2.49 -4.23
CA GLU A 89 -10.69 -2.84 -5.11
C GLU A 89 -10.65 -4.34 -5.43
N PRO A 90 -11.70 -5.09 -5.15
CA PRO A 90 -11.70 -6.54 -5.35
C PRO A 90 -11.51 -6.88 -6.83
N PHE A 91 -10.68 -7.88 -7.09
CA PHE A 91 -10.46 -8.47 -8.40
C PHE A 91 -10.69 -9.97 -8.33
N THR A 92 -11.43 -10.49 -9.30
CA THR A 92 -11.73 -11.92 -9.41
C THR A 92 -11.21 -12.44 -10.75
N ARG A 93 -10.49 -13.55 -10.74
CA ARG A 93 -9.97 -14.24 -11.92
C ARG A 93 -10.34 -15.72 -11.89
N ASP A 94 -10.12 -16.42 -12.97
CA ASP A 94 -10.19 -17.88 -12.99
C ASP A 94 -9.01 -18.46 -12.17
N ASN A 95 -9.35 -19.18 -11.11
CA ASN A 95 -8.38 -19.82 -10.23
C ASN A 95 -7.80 -21.13 -10.79
N SER A 96 -8.31 -21.62 -11.93
CA SER A 96 -7.74 -22.79 -12.61
C SER A 96 -6.44 -22.46 -13.35
N VAL A 97 -6.16 -21.16 -13.55
CA VAL A 97 -4.95 -20.68 -14.22
C VAL A 97 -3.96 -20.13 -13.19
N ASP A 98 -2.76 -20.67 -13.19
CA ASP A 98 -1.66 -20.15 -12.37
C ASP A 98 -1.14 -18.82 -12.92
N VAL A 99 -1.08 -17.83 -12.03
CA VAL A 99 -0.67 -16.46 -12.36
C VAL A 99 0.56 -16.09 -11.56
N GLY A 100 1.54 -15.53 -12.24
CA GLY A 100 2.77 -15.04 -11.63
C GLY A 100 2.90 -13.52 -11.65
N GLU A 101 3.81 -13.00 -10.83
CA GLU A 101 4.27 -11.63 -10.87
C GLU A 101 5.80 -11.55 -10.89
N ILE A 102 6.34 -10.56 -11.59
CA ILE A 102 7.75 -10.18 -11.52
C ILE A 102 7.78 -8.72 -11.09
N VAL A 103 8.26 -8.46 -9.89
CA VAL A 103 8.19 -7.13 -9.28
C VAL A 103 9.45 -6.82 -8.49
N GLY A 104 9.75 -5.55 -8.32
CA GLY A 104 10.78 -5.07 -7.40
C GLY A 104 10.19 -3.97 -6.52
N THR A 105 10.81 -3.75 -5.36
CA THR A 105 10.41 -2.68 -4.44
C THR A 105 10.60 -1.29 -5.06
N GLY A 106 11.40 -1.17 -6.12
CA GLY A 106 11.85 0.09 -6.66
C GLY A 106 12.81 0.82 -5.70
N GLY A 107 13.56 1.77 -6.21
CA GLY A 107 14.42 2.57 -5.34
C GLY A 107 15.84 2.02 -5.13
N ASP A 108 16.27 1.06 -5.92
CA ASP A 108 17.64 0.55 -6.00
C ASP A 108 18.67 1.62 -6.41
N LYS A 109 18.19 2.80 -6.85
CA LYS A 109 18.97 3.95 -7.34
C LYS A 109 19.86 3.65 -8.55
N LEU A 110 19.81 2.44 -9.10
CA LEU A 110 20.64 2.04 -10.25
C LEU A 110 20.21 2.69 -11.56
N LYS A 111 19.00 3.25 -11.63
CA LYS A 111 18.45 3.95 -12.82
C LYS A 111 18.55 3.10 -14.10
N THR A 112 18.37 1.81 -13.97
CA THR A 112 18.34 0.85 -15.06
C THR A 112 17.04 0.96 -15.87
N ILE A 113 16.90 0.13 -16.89
CA ILE A 113 15.63 -0.05 -17.63
C ILE A 113 14.61 -0.77 -16.74
N ASN A 114 13.32 -0.72 -17.14
CA ASN A 114 12.24 -1.40 -16.40
C ASN A 114 12.29 -2.93 -16.60
N ILE A 115 13.32 -3.58 -16.03
CA ILE A 115 13.63 -5.01 -16.21
C ILE A 115 12.41 -5.86 -15.88
N SER A 116 11.81 -5.69 -14.71
CA SER A 116 10.64 -6.49 -14.28
C SER A 116 9.44 -6.38 -15.25
N THR A 117 9.22 -5.20 -15.85
CA THR A 117 8.13 -4.99 -16.82
C THR A 117 8.42 -5.72 -18.12
N ILE A 118 9.64 -5.60 -18.65
CA ILE A 118 10.07 -6.28 -19.88
C ILE A 118 10.06 -7.78 -19.68
N SER A 119 10.59 -8.28 -18.57
CA SER A 119 10.59 -9.71 -18.23
C SER A 119 9.17 -10.27 -18.14
N GLY A 120 8.24 -9.52 -17.53
CA GLY A 120 6.84 -9.92 -17.45
C GLY A 120 6.20 -10.10 -18.81
N ILE A 121 6.44 -9.19 -19.75
CA ILE A 121 5.95 -9.29 -21.13
C ILE A 121 6.58 -10.52 -21.83
N ILE A 122 7.89 -10.72 -21.70
CA ILE A 122 8.56 -11.88 -22.30
C ILE A 122 8.00 -13.18 -21.72
N CYS A 123 7.82 -13.28 -20.40
CA CYS A 123 7.22 -14.46 -19.77
C CYS A 123 5.81 -14.74 -20.30
N ALA A 124 5.00 -13.72 -20.51
CA ALA A 124 3.67 -13.88 -21.10
C ALA A 124 3.74 -14.42 -22.55
N THR A 125 4.68 -13.95 -23.36
CA THR A 125 4.88 -14.49 -24.74
C THR A 125 5.35 -15.94 -24.76
N LEU A 126 5.87 -16.44 -23.63
CA LEU A 126 6.28 -17.84 -23.45
C LEU A 126 5.15 -18.72 -22.85
N GLY A 127 3.95 -18.17 -22.71
CA GLY A 127 2.77 -18.89 -22.24
C GLY A 127 2.51 -18.84 -20.73
N LEU A 128 3.20 -17.99 -19.99
CA LEU A 128 2.89 -17.75 -18.58
C LEU A 128 1.83 -16.64 -18.46
N HIS A 129 0.95 -16.77 -17.45
CA HIS A 129 0.03 -15.67 -17.12
C HIS A 129 0.69 -14.74 -16.11
N VAL A 130 0.84 -13.47 -16.46
CA VAL A 130 1.55 -12.47 -15.66
C VAL A 130 0.61 -11.32 -15.28
N ALA A 131 0.31 -11.19 -14.00
CA ALA A 131 -0.40 -10.07 -13.41
C ALA A 131 0.61 -9.04 -12.88
N LYS A 132 0.98 -8.08 -13.71
CA LYS A 132 2.00 -7.08 -13.35
C LYS A 132 1.40 -5.96 -12.51
N HIS A 133 1.66 -5.94 -11.20
CA HIS A 133 1.32 -4.80 -10.35
C HIS A 133 2.37 -3.69 -10.49
N GLY A 134 1.92 -2.45 -10.54
CA GLY A 134 2.84 -1.33 -10.68
C GLY A 134 2.19 0.04 -10.62
N ASN A 135 3.03 1.07 -10.62
CA ASN A 135 2.62 2.47 -10.54
C ASN A 135 3.45 3.34 -11.50
N THR A 136 3.12 4.64 -11.55
CA THR A 136 3.97 5.67 -12.11
C THR A 136 5.27 5.81 -11.32
N ALA A 137 6.29 6.39 -11.96
CA ALA A 137 7.55 6.69 -11.28
C ALA A 137 7.33 7.61 -10.07
N VAL A 138 7.95 7.26 -8.93
CA VAL A 138 8.01 8.12 -7.74
C VAL A 138 9.40 8.73 -7.59
N SER A 139 10.44 7.95 -7.83
CA SER A 139 11.85 8.36 -7.64
C SER A 139 12.73 8.14 -8.88
N SER A 140 12.29 7.36 -9.85
CA SER A 140 12.97 7.10 -11.12
C SER A 140 12.47 8.02 -12.25
N LYS A 141 13.15 8.02 -13.40
CA LYS A 141 12.70 8.79 -14.57
C LYS A 141 11.45 8.22 -15.22
N THR A 142 11.23 6.89 -15.11
CA THR A 142 10.11 6.18 -15.70
C THR A 142 9.68 5.03 -14.80
N GLY A 143 8.38 4.92 -14.50
CA GLY A 143 7.78 3.79 -13.82
C GLY A 143 7.26 2.73 -14.79
N ALA A 144 6.73 1.63 -14.28
CA ALA A 144 6.19 0.55 -15.10
C ALA A 144 5.04 1.02 -15.99
N SER A 145 4.11 1.81 -15.43
CA SER A 145 2.97 2.34 -16.20
C SER A 145 3.41 3.33 -17.28
N ASP A 146 4.49 4.09 -17.04
CA ASP A 146 4.95 5.08 -18.00
C ASP A 146 5.49 4.38 -19.26
N VAL A 147 6.28 3.31 -19.10
CA VAL A 147 6.79 2.50 -20.20
C VAL A 147 5.66 1.84 -20.98
N LEU A 148 4.73 1.20 -20.28
CA LEU A 148 3.59 0.52 -20.92
C LEU A 148 2.74 1.51 -21.73
N THR A 149 2.48 2.70 -21.19
CA THR A 149 1.74 3.76 -21.89
C THR A 149 2.47 4.22 -23.14
N GLN A 150 3.80 4.36 -23.09
CA GLN A 150 4.60 4.72 -24.29
C GLN A 150 4.58 3.61 -25.37
N LEU A 151 4.42 2.35 -24.94
CA LEU A 151 4.25 1.21 -25.86
C LEU A 151 2.80 1.09 -26.40
N GLY A 152 1.90 1.98 -26.01
CA GLY A 152 0.50 1.98 -26.46
C GLY A 152 -0.43 1.14 -25.59
N TYR A 153 0.04 0.58 -24.46
CA TYR A 153 -0.81 -0.17 -23.54
C TYR A 153 -1.68 0.77 -22.70
N ASN A 154 -2.98 0.49 -22.65
CA ASN A 154 -3.89 1.24 -21.78
C ASN A 154 -3.80 0.72 -20.34
N VAL A 155 -3.07 1.43 -19.49
CA VAL A 155 -2.88 1.05 -18.07
C VAL A 155 -4.11 1.32 -17.19
N ARG A 156 -5.12 2.05 -17.67
CA ARG A 156 -6.35 2.37 -16.94
C ARG A 156 -7.56 1.65 -17.51
N THR A 157 -7.45 0.36 -17.67
CA THR A 157 -8.52 -0.50 -18.16
C THR A 157 -9.59 -0.77 -17.09
N SER A 158 -10.76 -1.21 -17.52
CA SER A 158 -11.76 -1.74 -16.60
C SER A 158 -11.28 -3.05 -15.96
N LYS A 159 -11.85 -3.45 -14.83
CA LYS A 159 -11.53 -4.74 -14.20
C LYS A 159 -11.84 -5.93 -15.13
N GLU A 160 -12.90 -5.80 -15.93
CA GLU A 160 -13.31 -6.81 -16.91
C GLU A 160 -12.28 -6.94 -18.03
N ASP A 161 -11.82 -5.81 -18.60
CA ASP A 161 -10.79 -5.84 -19.64
C ASP A 161 -9.44 -6.31 -19.08
N THR A 162 -9.10 -5.94 -17.85
CA THR A 162 -7.91 -6.45 -17.16
C THR A 162 -7.98 -7.97 -17.00
N ARG A 163 -9.15 -8.50 -16.61
CA ARG A 163 -9.36 -9.95 -16.48
C ARG A 163 -9.20 -10.66 -17.82
N LYS A 164 -9.86 -10.16 -18.87
CA LYS A 164 -9.75 -10.71 -20.24
C LYS A 164 -8.31 -10.69 -20.74
N ALA A 165 -7.60 -9.57 -20.57
CA ALA A 165 -6.21 -9.48 -20.97
C ALA A 165 -5.32 -10.50 -20.24
N LEU A 166 -5.59 -10.75 -18.95
CA LEU A 166 -4.86 -11.75 -18.18
C LEU A 166 -5.17 -13.18 -18.67
N GLU A 167 -6.45 -13.49 -18.88
CA GLU A 167 -6.92 -14.84 -19.20
C GLU A 167 -6.65 -15.19 -20.67
N ASP A 168 -6.90 -14.27 -21.61
CA ASP A 168 -6.83 -14.51 -23.06
C ASP A 168 -5.44 -14.25 -23.66
N GLU A 169 -4.72 -13.22 -23.13
CA GLU A 169 -3.44 -12.75 -23.68
C GLU A 169 -2.25 -13.09 -22.79
N GLY A 170 -2.48 -13.60 -21.57
CA GLY A 170 -1.44 -13.96 -20.62
C GLY A 170 -0.75 -12.79 -19.93
N PHE A 171 -1.15 -11.52 -20.18
CA PHE A 171 -0.55 -10.36 -19.54
C PHE A 171 -1.58 -9.31 -19.17
N ALA A 172 -1.60 -8.88 -17.91
CA ALA A 172 -2.38 -7.73 -17.50
C ALA A 172 -1.60 -6.81 -16.56
N PHE A 173 -1.83 -5.51 -16.69
CA PHE A 173 -1.23 -4.51 -15.80
C PHE A 173 -2.23 -4.04 -14.74
N PHE A 174 -1.90 -4.29 -13.49
CA PHE A 174 -2.67 -3.86 -12.32
C PHE A 174 -2.15 -2.51 -11.83
N PHE A 175 -2.77 -1.45 -12.32
CA PHE A 175 -2.34 -0.10 -11.98
C PHE A 175 -2.74 0.26 -10.54
N ALA A 176 -1.77 0.45 -9.67
CA ALA A 176 -1.97 0.64 -8.24
C ALA A 176 -2.98 1.75 -7.89
N GLN A 177 -3.06 2.83 -8.69
CA GLN A 177 -4.02 3.91 -8.44
C GLN A 177 -5.47 3.52 -8.72
N VAL A 178 -5.72 2.48 -9.53
CA VAL A 178 -7.06 1.94 -9.79
C VAL A 178 -7.51 1.04 -8.65
N TYR A 179 -6.59 0.21 -8.14
CA TYR A 179 -6.93 -0.82 -7.15
C TYR A 179 -6.78 -0.34 -5.70
N HIS A 180 -5.77 0.45 -5.37
CA HIS A 180 -5.49 0.91 -4.00
C HIS A 180 -5.95 2.35 -3.78
N LYS A 181 -7.25 2.60 -3.90
CA LYS A 181 -7.85 3.94 -3.78
C LYS A 181 -7.60 4.60 -2.41
N GLY A 182 -7.48 3.81 -1.35
CA GLY A 182 -7.16 4.29 0.00
C GLY A 182 -5.81 4.99 0.11
N MET A 183 -4.88 4.69 -0.80
CA MET A 183 -3.57 5.35 -0.86
C MET A 183 -3.65 6.88 -1.05
N ARG A 184 -4.76 7.40 -1.56
CA ARG A 184 -5.00 8.85 -1.70
C ARG A 184 -4.85 9.61 -0.39
N PHE A 185 -5.15 8.99 0.73
CA PHE A 185 -5.04 9.59 2.05
C PHE A 185 -3.59 9.65 2.56
N ALA A 186 -2.78 8.66 2.22
CA ALA A 186 -1.37 8.61 2.58
C ALA A 186 -0.45 9.38 1.61
N ALA A 187 -0.85 9.55 0.35
CA ALA A 187 -0.01 10.12 -0.69
C ALA A 187 0.50 11.55 -0.39
N PRO A 188 -0.30 12.50 0.12
CA PRO A 188 0.17 13.83 0.48
C PRO A 188 1.23 13.81 1.57
N VAL A 189 1.04 12.99 2.62
CA VAL A 189 1.98 12.84 3.73
C VAL A 189 3.29 12.23 3.25
N ARG A 190 3.25 11.17 2.45
CA ARG A 190 4.43 10.56 1.85
C ARG A 190 5.23 11.55 0.99
N LYS A 191 4.52 12.37 0.21
CA LYS A 191 5.13 13.42 -0.60
C LYS A 191 5.82 14.48 0.28
N ALA A 192 5.19 14.89 1.37
CA ALA A 192 5.74 15.88 2.30
C ALA A 192 6.97 15.31 3.05
N LEU A 193 6.94 14.04 3.46
CA LEU A 193 8.08 13.37 4.11
C LEU A 193 9.30 13.23 3.18
N ALA A 194 9.10 13.19 1.86
CA ALA A 194 10.15 13.11 0.83
C ALA A 194 11.19 12.00 1.08
N THR A 195 10.80 10.92 1.74
CA THR A 195 11.65 9.77 2.07
C THR A 195 10.91 8.46 1.87
N SER A 196 11.65 7.33 1.79
CA SER A 196 11.02 6.01 1.77
C SER A 196 10.30 5.73 3.10
N THR A 197 9.17 5.05 3.02
CA THR A 197 8.36 4.61 4.16
C THR A 197 8.02 3.14 3.97
N ILE A 198 7.33 2.52 4.92
CA ILE A 198 6.84 1.14 4.80
C ILE A 198 6.06 0.91 3.48
N PHE A 199 5.35 1.89 2.96
CA PHE A 199 4.65 1.79 1.68
C PHE A 199 5.55 1.47 0.48
N ASN A 200 6.87 1.68 0.58
CA ASN A 200 7.79 1.36 -0.50
C ASN A 200 8.05 -0.14 -0.62
N ILE A 201 7.84 -0.89 0.46
CA ILE A 201 7.98 -2.35 0.49
C ILE A 201 6.64 -3.08 0.40
N LEU A 202 5.52 -2.39 0.61
CA LEU A 202 4.20 -3.01 0.53
C LEU A 202 3.75 -3.27 -0.92
N GLY A 203 4.21 -2.48 -1.89
CA GLY A 203 3.78 -2.59 -3.28
C GLY A 203 3.85 -4.01 -3.84
N PRO A 204 4.99 -4.70 -3.76
CA PRO A 204 5.10 -6.10 -4.17
C PRO A 204 4.14 -7.03 -3.44
N LEU A 205 3.96 -6.84 -2.15
CA LEU A 205 3.19 -7.73 -1.28
C LEU A 205 1.65 -7.56 -1.41
N THR A 206 1.19 -6.67 -2.29
CA THR A 206 -0.23 -6.26 -2.33
C THR A 206 -0.82 -6.29 -3.72
N ASN A 207 -0.42 -7.26 -4.55
CA ASN A 207 -0.99 -7.46 -5.88
C ASN A 207 -2.47 -7.88 -5.77
N PRO A 208 -3.42 -7.11 -6.34
CA PRO A 208 -4.84 -7.41 -6.27
C PRO A 208 -5.26 -8.70 -7.00
N ALA A 209 -4.41 -9.23 -7.87
CA ALA A 209 -4.67 -10.48 -8.59
C ALA A 209 -4.48 -11.74 -7.73
N HIS A 210 -3.97 -11.62 -6.51
CA HIS A 210 -3.65 -12.77 -5.64
C HIS A 210 -2.86 -13.84 -6.39
N VAL A 211 -1.66 -13.46 -6.84
CA VAL A 211 -0.80 -14.31 -7.67
C VAL A 211 -0.37 -15.59 -6.95
N ASN A 212 -0.16 -16.67 -7.73
CA ASN A 212 0.32 -17.95 -7.20
C ASN A 212 1.83 -17.94 -6.96
N TYR A 213 2.56 -17.20 -7.81
CA TYR A 213 4.03 -17.11 -7.77
C TYR A 213 4.47 -15.66 -7.89
N GLU A 214 5.51 -15.30 -7.14
CA GLU A 214 6.10 -13.96 -7.20
C GLU A 214 7.62 -14.08 -7.28
N LEU A 215 8.19 -13.40 -8.28
CA LEU A 215 9.62 -13.15 -8.35
C LEU A 215 9.90 -11.73 -7.88
N LEU A 216 10.37 -11.63 -6.64
CA LEU A 216 10.69 -10.36 -6.00
C LEU A 216 12.18 -10.05 -6.15
N GLY A 217 12.50 -8.85 -6.72
CA GLY A 217 13.85 -8.36 -6.95
C GLY A 217 14.18 -7.05 -6.20
#